data_008a355bd516d7bbffca1e3c2c7ec61f
#
_entry.id   008a355bd516d7bbffca1e3c2c7ec61f
#
_cell.length_a   1.000
_cell.length_b   1.000
_cell.length_c   1.000
_cell.angle_alpha   90.00
_cell.angle_beta   90.00
_cell.angle_gamma   90.00
#
_symmetry.space_group_name_H-M   'P 1'
#
loop_
_entity.id
_entity.type
_entity.pdbx_description
1 polymer ?
#
loop_
_entity_poly.entity_id
_entity_poly.type
_entity_poly.pdbx_seq_one_letter_code
_entity_poly.pdbx_strand_id
1 'polypeptide(L)'
;MKRLFLVCCALLWAAGAFAANGKTLFEEGRCTMCHHAEGRGAGPSVADIAKAYAGKKAQLEDYLAGKAEPQVEPAKAHMMKRYLEKLEGMSAEERAAIAGYMLGEK
;
A
#
# COMPACT_ATOMS: atom_id res chain seq x y z
N MET A 1 -14.93 40.66 16.39
CA MET A 1 -14.20 40.47 15.14
C MET A 1 -13.06 39.44 15.21
N LYS A 2 -12.51 39.17 16.36
CA LYS A 2 -11.42 38.23 16.55
C LYS A 2 -11.88 36.76 16.63
N ARG A 3 -13.18 36.51 16.61
CA ARG A 3 -13.76 35.17 16.85
C ARG A 3 -14.01 34.36 15.56
N LEU A 4 -13.86 34.98 14.43
CA LEU A 4 -14.12 34.33 13.13
C LEU A 4 -12.95 33.47 12.62
N PHE A 5 -11.75 33.65 13.18
CA PHE A 5 -10.58 32.91 12.73
C PHE A 5 -10.44 31.51 13.33
N LEU A 6 -11.19 31.19 14.38
CA LEU A 6 -11.10 29.92 15.06
C LEU A 6 -11.92 28.80 14.39
N VAL A 7 -12.85 29.15 13.53
CA VAL A 7 -13.74 28.16 12.88
C VAL A 7 -13.09 27.48 11.69
N CYS A 8 -12.14 28.15 11.02
CA CYS A 8 -11.47 27.58 9.86
C CYS A 8 -10.48 26.47 10.18
N CYS A 9 -9.89 26.46 11.37
CA CYS A 9 -8.93 25.44 11.77
C CYS A 9 -9.59 24.10 12.12
N ALA A 10 -10.85 24.11 12.55
CA ALA A 10 -11.58 22.90 12.92
C ALA A 10 -11.97 22.06 11.71
N LEU A 11 -12.17 22.68 10.56
CA LEU A 11 -12.57 21.98 9.33
C LEU A 11 -11.42 21.20 8.68
N LEU A 12 -10.18 21.59 8.92
CA LEU A 12 -9.00 20.91 8.38
C LEU A 12 -8.71 19.60 9.11
N TRP A 13 -9.17 19.44 10.34
CA TRP A 13 -8.98 18.22 11.11
C TRP A 13 -9.93 17.09 10.66
N ALA A 14 -11.10 17.43 10.16
CA ALA A 14 -12.07 16.44 9.71
C ALA A 14 -11.57 15.70 8.46
N ALA A 15 -10.76 16.33 7.61
CA ALA A 15 -10.19 15.70 6.43
C ALA A 15 -9.15 14.63 6.77
N GLY A 16 -8.49 14.69 7.93
CA GLY A 16 -7.52 13.70 8.39
C GLY A 16 -8.14 12.44 8.99
N ALA A 17 -9.47 12.41 9.19
CA ALA A 17 -10.16 11.28 9.80
C ALA A 17 -10.38 10.11 8.85
N PHE A 18 -10.18 10.30 7.54
CA PHE A 18 -10.39 9.27 6.52
C PHE A 18 -9.06 8.71 6.03
N ALA A 19 -8.31 8.09 6.95
CA ALA A 19 -7.09 7.40 6.59
C ALA A 19 -7.41 6.15 5.78
N ALA A 20 -6.62 5.89 4.75
CA ALA A 20 -6.76 4.70 3.93
C ALA A 20 -6.52 3.44 4.79
N ASN A 21 -7.35 2.42 4.61
CA ASN A 21 -7.22 1.15 5.28
C ASN A 21 -6.49 0.16 4.37
N GLY A 22 -5.24 -0.15 4.69
CA GLY A 22 -4.40 -1.00 3.87
C GLY A 22 -4.93 -2.41 3.68
N LYS A 23 -5.49 -3.00 4.73
CA LYS A 23 -6.10 -4.33 4.64
C LYS A 23 -7.26 -4.35 3.66
N THR A 24 -8.16 -3.38 3.78
CA THR A 24 -9.33 -3.26 2.90
C THR A 24 -8.89 -3.05 1.45
N LEU A 25 -7.94 -2.15 1.22
CA LEU A 25 -7.41 -1.89 -0.12
C LEU A 25 -6.75 -3.13 -0.72
N PHE A 26 -6.01 -3.87 0.08
CA PHE A 26 -5.36 -5.11 -0.34
C PHE A 26 -6.41 -6.16 -0.76
N GLU A 27 -7.45 -6.33 0.04
CA GLU A 27 -8.52 -7.29 -0.24
C GLU A 27 -9.37 -6.87 -1.45
N GLU A 28 -9.78 -5.61 -1.52
CA GLU A 28 -10.56 -5.07 -2.64
C GLU A 28 -9.78 -5.11 -3.95
N GLY A 29 -8.48 -4.93 -3.90
CA GLY A 29 -7.59 -5.03 -5.06
C GLY A 29 -7.34 -6.45 -5.51
N ARG A 30 -7.93 -7.44 -4.85
CA ARG A 30 -7.77 -8.88 -5.12
C ARG A 30 -6.33 -9.38 -4.99
N CYS A 31 -5.55 -8.71 -4.20
CA CYS A 31 -4.15 -9.10 -3.97
C CYS A 31 -4.07 -10.45 -3.26
N THR A 32 -5.08 -10.77 -2.44
CA THR A 32 -5.17 -12.05 -1.73
C THR A 32 -5.28 -13.27 -2.64
N MET A 33 -5.67 -13.07 -3.90
CA MET A 33 -5.78 -14.19 -4.84
C MET A 33 -4.43 -14.82 -5.17
N CYS A 34 -3.37 -14.01 -5.16
CA CYS A 34 -2.03 -14.47 -5.49
C CYS A 34 -1.06 -14.35 -4.31
N HIS A 35 -1.28 -13.38 -3.43
CA HIS A 35 -0.44 -13.14 -2.26
C HIS A 35 -1.15 -13.64 -0.99
N HIS A 36 -0.90 -14.88 -0.65
CA HIS A 36 -1.42 -15.47 0.58
C HIS A 36 -0.65 -14.91 1.77
N ALA A 37 -1.24 -15.00 2.97
CA ALA A 37 -0.56 -14.54 4.18
C ALA A 37 0.74 -15.30 4.38
N GLU A 38 0.69 -16.62 4.21
CA GLU A 38 1.83 -17.52 4.29
C GLU A 38 1.68 -18.63 3.26
N GLY A 39 2.78 -19.32 2.98
CA GLY A 39 2.77 -20.47 2.09
C GLY A 39 2.79 -20.10 0.61
N ARG A 40 2.58 -21.11 -0.22
CA ARG A 40 2.69 -20.96 -1.67
C ARG A 40 1.42 -20.42 -2.29
N GLY A 41 1.61 -19.53 -3.26
CA GLY A 41 0.57 -18.99 -4.11
C GLY A 41 1.14 -18.66 -5.47
N ALA A 42 0.34 -18.03 -6.32
CA ALA A 42 0.82 -17.58 -7.63
C ALA A 42 1.90 -16.49 -7.51
N GLY A 43 1.84 -15.70 -6.44
CA GLY A 43 2.86 -14.72 -6.10
C GLY A 43 3.50 -15.02 -4.74
N PRO A 44 4.53 -14.26 -4.35
CA PRO A 44 5.14 -14.44 -3.03
C PRO A 44 4.12 -14.17 -1.92
N SER A 45 4.26 -14.89 -0.81
CA SER A 45 3.40 -14.67 0.35
C SER A 45 3.63 -13.28 0.95
N VAL A 46 2.65 -12.77 1.66
CA VAL A 46 2.81 -11.50 2.39
C VAL A 46 3.97 -11.60 3.38
N ALA A 47 4.14 -12.76 4.02
CA ALA A 47 5.26 -13.00 4.94
C ALA A 47 6.62 -12.86 4.24
N ASP A 48 6.76 -13.40 3.02
CA ASP A 48 8.00 -13.29 2.25
C ASP A 48 8.26 -11.86 1.80
N ILE A 49 7.21 -11.15 1.39
CA ILE A 49 7.31 -9.74 1.02
C ILE A 49 7.77 -8.92 2.24
N ALA A 50 7.18 -9.16 3.40
CA ALA A 50 7.56 -8.47 4.63
C ALA A 50 9.03 -8.70 5.00
N LYS A 51 9.53 -9.91 4.79
CA LYS A 51 10.95 -10.23 5.01
C LYS A 51 11.86 -9.45 4.06
N ALA A 52 11.52 -9.50 2.77
CA ALA A 52 12.34 -8.87 1.73
C ALA A 52 12.42 -7.35 1.89
N TYR A 53 11.32 -6.74 2.31
CA TYR A 53 11.22 -5.30 2.45
C TYR A 53 11.32 -4.82 3.92
N ALA A 54 11.80 -5.64 4.82
CA ALA A 54 11.99 -5.24 6.22
C ALA A 54 12.90 -4.01 6.29
N GLY A 55 12.41 -2.93 6.91
CA GLY A 55 13.15 -1.66 6.97
C GLY A 55 13.22 -0.90 5.66
N LYS A 56 12.50 -1.36 4.63
CA LYS A 56 12.56 -0.78 3.28
C LYS A 56 11.16 -0.39 2.75
N LYS A 57 10.33 0.14 3.62
CA LYS A 57 8.95 0.49 3.25
C LYS A 57 8.90 1.45 2.06
N ALA A 58 9.77 2.45 2.02
CA ALA A 58 9.82 3.41 0.91
C ALA A 58 10.08 2.72 -0.43
N GLN A 59 10.91 1.68 -0.46
CA GLN A 59 11.17 0.91 -1.68
C GLN A 59 9.96 0.11 -2.11
N LEU A 60 9.22 -0.45 -1.15
CA LEU A 60 7.98 -1.16 -1.45
C LEU A 60 6.93 -0.20 -2.00
N GLU A 61 6.79 0.98 -1.41
CA GLU A 61 5.89 2.02 -1.92
C GLU A 61 6.27 2.42 -3.35
N ASP A 62 7.55 2.59 -3.63
CA ASP A 62 8.02 2.93 -4.97
C ASP A 62 7.73 1.81 -5.97
N TYR A 63 7.89 0.55 -5.57
CA TYR A 63 7.50 -0.57 -6.42
C TYR A 63 6.01 -0.55 -6.73
N LEU A 64 5.17 -0.30 -5.73
CA LEU A 64 3.72 -0.21 -5.92
C LEU A 64 3.33 0.98 -6.80
N ALA A 65 4.15 2.00 -6.86
CA ALA A 65 3.95 3.15 -7.74
C ALA A 65 4.53 2.95 -9.16
N GLY A 66 5.11 1.78 -9.42
CA GLY A 66 5.75 1.49 -10.70
C GLY A 66 7.10 2.15 -10.89
N LYS A 67 7.74 2.61 -9.82
CA LYS A 67 8.99 3.38 -9.86
C LYS A 67 10.23 2.60 -9.43
N ALA A 68 10.08 1.35 -9.06
CA ALA A 68 11.21 0.54 -8.60
C ALA A 68 11.07 -0.88 -9.09
N GLU A 69 12.21 -1.56 -9.20
CA GLU A 69 12.25 -2.96 -9.59
C GLU A 69 11.76 -3.88 -8.46
N PRO A 70 11.12 -5.01 -8.79
CA PRO A 70 10.69 -5.97 -7.79
C PRO A 70 11.90 -6.65 -7.13
N GLN A 71 11.81 -6.85 -5.82
CA GLN A 71 12.87 -7.51 -5.06
C GLN A 71 12.55 -8.96 -4.72
N VAL A 72 11.28 -9.36 -4.89
CA VAL A 72 10.82 -10.71 -4.59
C VAL A 72 10.36 -11.37 -5.89
N GLU A 73 10.92 -12.51 -6.22
CA GLU A 73 10.60 -13.27 -7.43
C GLU A 73 10.53 -12.40 -8.71
N PRO A 74 11.61 -11.69 -9.06
CA PRO A 74 11.57 -10.76 -10.19
C PRO A 74 11.22 -11.42 -11.52
N ALA A 75 11.53 -12.71 -11.69
CA ALA A 75 11.19 -13.45 -12.90
C ALA A 75 9.67 -13.58 -13.12
N LYS A 76 8.89 -13.48 -12.05
CA LYS A 76 7.43 -13.57 -12.13
C LYS A 76 6.74 -12.20 -12.06
N ALA A 77 7.52 -11.14 -11.98
CA ALA A 77 6.98 -9.79 -11.77
C ALA A 77 6.07 -9.32 -12.91
N HIS A 78 6.24 -9.86 -14.13
CA HIS A 78 5.37 -9.52 -15.25
C HIS A 78 3.89 -9.80 -14.97
N MET A 79 3.59 -10.74 -14.08
CA MET A 79 2.22 -11.07 -13.69
C MET A 79 1.56 -9.95 -12.89
N MET A 80 2.37 -9.08 -12.28
CA MET A 80 1.88 -7.92 -11.52
C MET A 80 1.57 -6.71 -12.39
N LYS A 81 1.95 -6.70 -13.65
CA LYS A 81 1.83 -5.52 -14.51
C LYS A 81 0.46 -4.86 -14.46
N ARG A 82 -0.58 -5.62 -14.66
CA ARG A 82 -1.95 -5.08 -14.67
C ARG A 82 -2.40 -4.54 -13.32
N TYR A 83 -1.90 -5.15 -12.24
CA TYR A 83 -2.20 -4.69 -10.89
C TYR A 83 -1.41 -3.43 -10.55
N LEU A 84 -0.16 -3.34 -10.99
CA LEU A 84 0.65 -2.14 -10.81
C LEU A 84 0.04 -0.94 -11.54
N GLU A 85 -0.54 -1.15 -12.72
CA GLU A 85 -1.23 -0.08 -13.44
C GLU A 85 -2.38 0.49 -12.61
N LYS A 86 -3.13 -0.36 -11.92
CA LYS A 86 -4.19 0.08 -11.00
C LYS A 86 -3.62 0.82 -9.79
N LEU A 87 -2.55 0.29 -9.21
CA LEU A 87 -1.89 0.87 -8.04
C LEU A 87 -1.28 2.24 -8.36
N GLU A 88 -0.75 2.42 -9.57
CA GLU A 88 -0.25 3.71 -10.02
C GLU A 88 -1.33 4.78 -10.04
N GLY A 89 -2.58 4.39 -10.31
CA GLY A 89 -3.72 5.28 -10.30
C GLY A 89 -4.23 5.65 -8.91
N MET A 90 -3.75 4.98 -7.88
CA MET A 90 -4.10 5.28 -6.50
C MET A 90 -3.28 6.44 -5.95
N SER A 91 -3.70 7.00 -4.83
CA SER A 91 -2.93 8.03 -4.14
C SER A 91 -1.69 7.42 -3.48
N ALA A 92 -0.69 8.25 -3.22
CA ALA A 92 0.50 7.82 -2.48
C ALA A 92 0.13 7.33 -1.08
N GLU A 93 -0.89 7.93 -0.46
CA GLU A 93 -1.42 7.53 0.84
C GLU A 93 -1.99 6.11 0.82
N GLU A 94 -2.75 5.80 -0.21
CA GLU A 94 -3.34 4.47 -0.38
C GLU A 94 -2.26 3.41 -0.60
N ARG A 95 -1.27 3.71 -1.44
CA ARG A 95 -0.12 2.80 -1.65
C ARG A 95 0.68 2.60 -0.36
N ALA A 96 0.88 3.67 0.40
CA ALA A 96 1.56 3.58 1.69
C ALA A 96 0.78 2.71 2.69
N ALA A 97 -0.54 2.82 2.68
CA ALA A 97 -1.40 1.99 3.54
C ALA A 97 -1.29 0.51 3.16
N ILE A 98 -1.29 0.19 1.87
CA ILE A 98 -1.12 -1.19 1.38
C ILE A 98 0.25 -1.73 1.79
N ALA A 99 1.31 -0.95 1.58
CA ALA A 99 2.67 -1.34 1.97
C ALA A 99 2.77 -1.59 3.47
N GLY A 100 2.20 -0.68 4.27
CA GLY A 100 2.17 -0.83 5.73
C GLY A 100 1.46 -2.09 6.18
N TYR A 101 0.32 -2.39 5.55
CA TYR A 101 -0.40 -3.63 5.84
C TYR A 101 0.46 -4.86 5.57
N MET A 102 1.10 -4.92 4.40
CA MET A 102 1.96 -6.05 4.04
C MET A 102 3.15 -6.19 4.98
N LEU A 103 3.66 -5.09 5.51
CA LEU A 103 4.79 -5.08 6.44
C LEU A 103 4.36 -5.31 7.90
N GLY A 104 3.08 -5.53 8.15
CA GLY A 104 2.58 -5.80 9.49
C GLY A 104 2.37 -4.55 10.35
N GLU A 105 2.33 -3.37 9.77
CA GLU A 105 2.03 -2.14 10.50
C GLU A 105 0.55 -2.09 10.88
N LYS A 106 0.28 -1.52 12.05
CA LYS A 106 -1.10 -1.35 12.55
C LYS A 106 -1.64 0.05 12.34
#